data_23cf43a07e17f035b4931cafe0ccc1e3
#
_entry.id   23cf43a07e17f035b4931cafe0ccc1e3
#
_cell.length_a   1.000
_cell.length_b   1.000
_cell.length_c   1.000
_cell.angle_alpha   90.00
_cell.angle_beta   90.00
_cell.angle_gamma   90.00
#
_symmetry.space_group_name_H-M   'P 1'
#
loop_
_entity.id
_entity.type
_entity.pdbx_description
1 polymer ?
#
loop_
_entity_poly.entity_id
_entity_poly.type
_entity_poly.pdbx_seq_one_letter_code
_entity_poly.pdbx_strand_id
1 'polypeptide(L)'
;MANYQSEDLWSRSTTIHGYAADEVRSVLQKSIRRGWIEEAALAAYELFTSGKEAEDMLWRRLEIIATEDVGFGLIEAPALIEALHAQRMRMADPGDGWIYIAHAVRLLATAKKDRTSSSSGAKRH
;
A
#
# COMPACT_ATOMS: atom_id res chain seq x y z
N MET A 1 -9.09 -21.60 -11.01
CA MET A 1 -9.73 -20.68 -11.95
C MET A 1 -10.08 -19.37 -11.30
N ALA A 2 -10.73 -19.42 -10.14
CA ALA A 2 -11.09 -18.20 -9.43
C ALA A 2 -9.86 -17.36 -9.10
N ASN A 3 -8.73 -18.00 -8.80
CA ASN A 3 -7.52 -17.29 -8.43
C ASN A 3 -6.95 -16.47 -9.58
N TYR A 4 -7.03 -17.00 -10.78
CA TYR A 4 -6.57 -16.24 -11.93
C TYR A 4 -7.40 -14.99 -12.12
N GLN A 5 -8.70 -15.13 -11.92
CA GLN A 5 -9.58 -14.00 -12.12
C GLN A 5 -9.34 -12.92 -11.08
N SER A 6 -8.98 -13.31 -9.87
CA SER A 6 -8.66 -12.33 -8.82
C SER A 6 -7.47 -11.48 -9.18
N GLU A 7 -6.43 -12.10 -9.73
CA GLU A 7 -5.25 -11.35 -10.13
C GLU A 7 -5.50 -10.53 -11.36
N ASP A 8 -6.22 -11.12 -12.33
CA ASP A 8 -6.55 -10.41 -13.55
C ASP A 8 -7.43 -9.21 -13.30
N LEU A 9 -8.22 -9.27 -12.24
CA LEU A 9 -9.12 -8.18 -11.92
C LEU A 9 -8.36 -6.86 -11.80
N TRP A 10 -7.26 -6.86 -11.06
CA TRP A 10 -6.51 -5.63 -10.86
C TRP A 10 -5.69 -5.22 -12.08
N SER A 11 -5.22 -6.18 -12.87
CA SER A 11 -4.50 -5.83 -14.10
C SER A 11 -5.43 -5.24 -15.15
N ARG A 12 -6.73 -5.58 -15.11
CA ARG A 12 -7.71 -5.04 -16.04
C ARG A 12 -8.43 -3.81 -15.52
N SER A 13 -8.41 -3.60 -14.21
CA SER A 13 -9.06 -2.44 -13.62
C SER A 13 -8.26 -1.19 -13.91
N THR A 14 -8.98 -0.10 -14.18
CA THR A 14 -8.33 1.19 -14.37
C THR A 14 -8.69 2.12 -13.24
N THR A 15 -7.76 3.04 -12.96
CA THR A 15 -7.98 4.07 -11.97
C THR A 15 -8.81 5.20 -12.55
N ILE A 16 -9.12 6.19 -11.72
CA ILE A 16 -9.97 7.30 -12.13
C ILE A 16 -9.40 8.06 -13.32
N HIS A 17 -8.07 8.07 -13.49
CA HIS A 17 -7.44 8.75 -14.61
C HIS A 17 -6.98 7.77 -15.70
N GLY A 18 -7.46 6.54 -15.67
CA GLY A 18 -7.24 5.59 -16.75
C GLY A 18 -5.98 4.76 -16.67
N TYR A 19 -5.25 4.82 -15.56
CA TYR A 19 -4.08 3.97 -15.38
C TYR A 19 -4.48 2.56 -14.97
N ALA A 20 -3.67 1.58 -15.31
CA ALA A 20 -3.90 0.23 -14.81
C ALA A 20 -3.67 0.20 -13.30
N ALA A 21 -4.62 -0.33 -12.55
CA ALA A 21 -4.57 -0.30 -11.09
C ALA A 21 -3.35 -1.03 -10.54
N ASP A 22 -2.98 -2.16 -11.15
CA ASP A 22 -1.82 -2.92 -10.69
C ASP A 22 -0.52 -2.17 -10.96
N GLU A 23 -0.47 -1.35 -11.99
CA GLU A 23 0.71 -0.53 -12.26
C GLU A 23 0.84 0.57 -11.23
N VAL A 24 -0.27 1.22 -10.86
CA VAL A 24 -0.23 2.24 -9.83
C VAL A 24 0.19 1.64 -8.50
N ARG A 25 -0.33 0.45 -8.18
CA ARG A 25 0.07 -0.28 -6.97
C ARG A 25 1.57 -0.56 -6.97
N SER A 26 2.10 -0.95 -8.13
CA SER A 26 3.53 -1.23 -8.27
C SER A 26 4.37 0.04 -8.07
N VAL A 27 3.92 1.16 -8.63
CA VAL A 27 4.59 2.44 -8.43
C VAL A 27 4.58 2.82 -6.95
N LEU A 28 3.46 2.62 -6.29
CA LEU A 28 3.34 2.89 -4.86
C LEU A 28 4.41 2.12 -4.07
N GLN A 29 4.50 0.82 -4.29
CA GLN A 29 5.44 -0.01 -3.54
C GLN A 29 6.89 0.37 -3.84
N LYS A 30 7.23 0.59 -5.09
CA LYS A 30 8.58 0.98 -5.46
C LYS A 30 8.95 2.34 -4.88
N SER A 31 8.01 3.28 -4.89
CA SER A 31 8.26 4.62 -4.37
C SER A 31 8.48 4.57 -2.85
N ILE A 32 7.67 3.79 -2.14
CA ILE A 32 7.84 3.63 -0.70
C ILE A 32 9.20 3.00 -0.41
N ARG A 33 9.55 1.95 -1.15
CA ARG A 33 10.81 1.24 -0.95
C ARG A 33 12.01 2.18 -1.11
N ARG A 34 11.90 3.13 -2.03
CA ARG A 34 12.99 4.08 -2.31
C ARG A 34 12.91 5.35 -1.48
N GLY A 35 11.88 5.49 -0.65
CA GLY A 35 11.71 6.68 0.17
C GLY A 35 11.22 7.89 -0.61
N TRP A 36 10.62 7.68 -1.77
CA TRP A 36 10.09 8.74 -2.61
C TRP A 36 8.68 9.09 -2.11
N ILE A 37 8.62 9.99 -1.12
CA ILE A 37 7.37 10.26 -0.41
C ILE A 37 6.32 10.85 -1.33
N GLU A 38 6.67 11.83 -2.15
CA GLU A 38 5.68 12.51 -2.99
C GLU A 38 5.10 11.57 -4.04
N GLU A 39 5.96 10.81 -4.71
CA GLU A 39 5.52 9.85 -5.70
C GLU A 39 4.63 8.79 -5.08
N ALA A 40 5.00 8.33 -3.88
CA ALA A 40 4.20 7.35 -3.18
C ALA A 40 2.83 7.92 -2.82
N ALA A 41 2.79 9.18 -2.36
CA ALA A 41 1.53 9.82 -2.00
C ALA A 41 0.64 10.01 -3.22
N LEU A 42 1.22 10.36 -4.36
CA LEU A 42 0.44 10.53 -5.59
C LEU A 42 -0.17 9.20 -6.05
N ALA A 43 0.61 8.12 -6.01
CA ALA A 43 0.10 6.80 -6.37
C ALA A 43 -1.01 6.37 -5.43
N ALA A 44 -0.82 6.59 -4.13
CA ALA A 44 -1.85 6.25 -3.14
C ALA A 44 -3.12 7.06 -3.35
N TYR A 45 -2.98 8.34 -3.66
CA TYR A 45 -4.12 9.21 -3.88
C TYR A 45 -4.92 8.78 -5.11
N GLU A 46 -4.21 8.36 -6.15
CA GLU A 46 -4.88 7.85 -7.35
C GLU A 46 -5.75 6.64 -7.02
N LEU A 47 -5.23 5.72 -6.20
CA LEU A 47 -5.99 4.55 -5.80
C LEU A 47 -7.15 4.93 -4.86
N PHE A 48 -6.89 5.83 -3.92
CA PHE A 48 -7.91 6.26 -2.98
C PHE A 48 -9.12 6.88 -3.70
N THR A 49 -8.86 7.71 -4.71
CA THR A 49 -9.94 8.39 -5.43
C THR A 49 -10.59 7.53 -6.50
N SER A 50 -10.11 6.31 -6.69
CA SER A 50 -10.65 5.40 -7.71
C SER A 50 -11.75 4.49 -7.17
N GLY A 51 -12.20 4.69 -5.93
CA GLY A 51 -13.33 3.99 -5.38
C GLY A 51 -12.96 3.05 -4.24
N LYS A 52 -14.00 2.48 -3.64
CA LYS A 52 -13.82 1.69 -2.42
C LYS A 52 -12.97 0.45 -2.65
N GLU A 53 -13.16 -0.23 -3.76
CA GLU A 53 -12.42 -1.45 -4.01
C GLU A 53 -10.94 -1.17 -4.22
N ALA A 54 -10.63 -0.07 -4.91
CA ALA A 54 -9.23 0.32 -5.08
C ALA A 54 -8.62 0.72 -3.75
N GLU A 55 -9.39 1.39 -2.90
CA GLU A 55 -8.88 1.72 -1.56
C GLU A 55 -8.62 0.48 -0.74
N ASP A 56 -9.50 -0.51 -0.82
CA ASP A 56 -9.29 -1.78 -0.09
C ASP A 56 -7.98 -2.44 -0.55
N MET A 57 -7.74 -2.43 -1.85
CA MET A 57 -6.51 -2.98 -2.39
C MET A 57 -5.30 -2.18 -1.93
N LEU A 58 -5.44 -0.85 -1.86
CA LEU A 58 -4.39 0.02 -1.36
C LEU A 58 -3.99 -0.36 0.07
N TRP A 59 -4.98 -0.49 0.97
CA TRP A 59 -4.68 -0.84 2.36
C TRP A 59 -3.99 -2.20 2.47
N ARG A 60 -4.46 -3.17 1.71
CA ARG A 60 -3.82 -4.50 1.72
C ARG A 60 -2.36 -4.40 1.27
N ARG A 61 -2.11 -3.57 0.26
CA ARG A 61 -0.72 -3.41 -0.21
C ARG A 61 0.14 -2.71 0.83
N LEU A 62 -0.41 -1.71 1.52
CA LEU A 62 0.33 -1.05 2.60
C LEU A 62 0.69 -2.01 3.72
N GLU A 63 -0.22 -2.93 4.05
CA GLU A 63 0.06 -3.96 5.05
C GLU A 63 1.20 -4.87 4.61
N ILE A 64 1.19 -5.26 3.36
CA ILE A 64 2.26 -6.11 2.81
C ILE A 64 3.59 -5.36 2.85
N ILE A 65 3.59 -4.09 2.43
CA ILE A 65 4.80 -3.28 2.42
C ILE A 65 5.37 -3.12 3.83
N ALA A 66 4.49 -2.94 4.81
CA ALA A 66 4.92 -2.77 6.21
C ALA A 66 5.71 -3.98 6.69
N THR A 67 5.34 -5.17 6.24
CA THR A 67 6.03 -6.40 6.65
C THR A 67 7.19 -6.74 5.71
N GLU A 68 6.97 -6.60 4.41
CA GLU A 68 7.89 -7.12 3.41
C GLU A 68 9.06 -6.17 3.14
N ASP A 69 8.77 -4.88 3.00
CA ASP A 69 9.79 -3.90 2.64
C ASP A 69 10.37 -3.19 3.85
N VAL A 70 9.51 -2.76 4.78
CA VAL A 70 9.97 -2.07 5.99
C VAL A 70 10.46 -3.09 7.00
N GLY A 71 9.61 -4.08 7.31
CA GLY A 71 10.01 -5.19 8.18
C GLY A 71 10.64 -4.70 9.48
N PHE A 72 11.83 -5.19 9.77
CA PHE A 72 12.52 -4.83 11.02
C PHE A 72 13.10 -3.42 11.00
N GLY A 73 13.00 -2.72 9.88
CA GLY A 73 13.39 -1.30 9.85
C GLY A 73 12.50 -0.43 10.72
N LEU A 74 11.24 -0.84 10.90
CA LEU A 74 10.32 -0.24 11.84
C LEU A 74 9.41 -1.36 12.32
N ILE A 75 9.76 -1.94 13.44
CA ILE A 75 9.13 -3.19 13.88
C ILE A 75 7.65 -3.02 14.17
N GLU A 76 7.23 -1.82 14.52
CA GLU A 76 5.82 -1.53 14.82
C GLU A 76 5.00 -1.26 13.57
N ALA A 77 5.61 -1.20 12.38
CA ALA A 77 4.92 -0.77 11.18
C ALA A 77 3.63 -1.56 10.91
N PRO A 78 3.63 -2.89 10.98
CA PRO A 78 2.37 -3.61 10.71
C PRO A 78 1.25 -3.22 11.67
N ALA A 79 1.56 -3.06 12.97
CA ALA A 79 0.55 -2.65 13.94
C ALA A 79 0.07 -1.22 13.69
N LEU A 80 0.98 -0.33 13.31
CA LEU A 80 0.62 1.06 13.04
C LEU A 80 -0.29 1.15 11.80
N ILE A 81 0.01 0.39 10.76
CA ILE A 81 -0.83 0.40 9.56
C ILE A 81 -2.22 -0.16 9.87
N GLU A 82 -2.28 -1.22 10.66
CA GLU A 82 -3.57 -1.78 11.04
C GLU A 82 -4.38 -0.78 11.86
N ALA A 83 -3.75 -0.06 12.78
CA ALA A 83 -4.43 0.95 13.58
C ALA A 83 -4.96 2.07 12.70
N LEU A 84 -4.17 2.54 11.75
CA LEU A 84 -4.59 3.60 10.83
C LEU A 84 -5.74 3.14 9.95
N HIS A 85 -5.67 1.90 9.46
CA HIS A 85 -6.75 1.35 8.64
C HIS A 85 -8.05 1.27 9.45
N ALA A 86 -7.97 0.78 10.69
CA ALA A 86 -9.15 0.68 11.54
C ALA A 86 -9.76 2.06 11.80
N GLN A 87 -8.93 3.06 12.02
CA GLN A 87 -9.41 4.42 12.24
C GLN A 87 -10.08 4.96 10.98
N ARG A 88 -9.47 4.70 9.82
CA ARG A 88 -10.05 5.09 8.55
C ARG A 88 -11.44 4.48 8.37
N MET A 89 -11.58 3.21 8.73
CA MET A 89 -12.85 2.51 8.53
C MET A 89 -13.96 3.04 9.43
N ARG A 90 -13.61 3.73 10.52
CA ARG A 90 -14.61 4.33 11.40
C ARG A 90 -15.04 5.72 10.94
N MET A 91 -14.39 6.27 9.91
CA MET A 91 -14.76 7.59 9.40
C MET A 91 -15.93 7.46 8.44
N ALA A 92 -16.96 8.27 8.68
CA ALA A 92 -18.10 8.31 7.77
C ALA A 92 -17.81 9.17 6.55
N ASP A 93 -16.96 10.21 6.73
CA ASP A 93 -16.68 11.17 5.67
C ASP A 93 -15.47 10.71 4.86
N PRO A 94 -15.67 10.38 3.57
CA PRO A 94 -14.54 9.94 2.73
C PRO A 94 -13.43 10.97 2.61
N GLY A 95 -13.78 12.27 2.65
CA GLY A 95 -12.77 13.31 2.51
C GLY A 95 -11.73 13.29 3.61
N ASP A 96 -12.16 13.02 4.82
CA ASP A 96 -11.25 12.95 5.96
C ASP A 96 -10.42 11.67 5.95
N GLY A 97 -10.87 10.66 5.24
CA GLY A 97 -10.19 9.37 5.21
C GLY A 97 -8.79 9.44 4.62
N TRP A 98 -8.54 10.42 3.76
CA TRP A 98 -7.23 10.54 3.13
C TRP A 98 -6.10 10.77 4.14
N ILE A 99 -6.38 11.47 5.24
CA ILE A 99 -5.32 11.76 6.21
C ILE A 99 -4.68 10.48 6.76
N TYR A 100 -5.47 9.43 6.92
CA TYR A 100 -4.95 8.14 7.44
C TYR A 100 -4.07 7.46 6.42
N ILE A 101 -4.46 7.53 5.16
CA ILE A 101 -3.66 6.94 4.07
C ILE A 101 -2.37 7.73 3.89
N ALA A 102 -2.46 9.06 3.88
CA ALA A 102 -1.29 9.91 3.74
C ALA A 102 -0.29 9.66 4.86
N HIS A 103 -0.80 9.51 6.09
CA HIS A 103 0.05 9.22 7.24
C HIS A 103 0.73 7.86 7.10
N ALA A 104 -0.04 6.85 6.69
CA ALA A 104 0.50 5.51 6.49
C ALA A 104 1.62 5.49 5.44
N VAL A 105 1.37 6.14 4.31
CA VAL A 105 2.35 6.20 3.22
C VAL A 105 3.62 6.91 3.68
N ARG A 106 3.45 8.04 4.36
CA ARG A 106 4.59 8.80 4.84
C ARG A 106 5.40 8.01 5.85
N LEU A 107 4.72 7.34 6.76
CA LEU A 107 5.37 6.50 7.76
C LEU A 107 6.23 5.43 7.10
N LEU A 108 5.66 4.72 6.14
CA LEU A 108 6.39 3.63 5.48
C LEU A 108 7.51 4.15 4.58
N ALA A 109 7.27 5.25 3.88
CA ALA A 109 8.29 5.79 2.97
C ALA A 109 9.49 6.35 3.71
N THR A 110 9.28 6.92 4.90
CA THR A 110 10.37 7.48 5.69
C THR A 110 11.07 6.46 6.58
N ALA A 111 10.44 5.31 6.81
CA ALA A 111 11.03 4.27 7.65
C ALA A 111 12.27 3.67 7.00
N LYS A 112 13.19 3.24 7.83
CA LYS A 112 14.29 2.41 7.34
C LYS A 112 13.72 1.13 6.76
N LYS A 113 14.30 0.65 5.68
CA LYS A 113 13.81 -0.57 5.02
C LYS A 113 14.69 -1.74 5.40
N ASP A 114 14.05 -2.86 5.75
CA ASP A 114 14.76 -4.10 6.05
C ASP A 114 13.95 -5.25 5.47
N ARG A 115 14.38 -5.75 4.34
CA ARG A 115 13.66 -6.77 3.59
C ARG A 115 14.05 -8.19 3.99
N THR A 116 14.67 -8.31 5.15
CA THR A 116 15.12 -9.62 5.64
C THR A 116 13.97 -10.61 5.73
N SER A 117 12.81 -10.16 6.21
CA SER A 117 11.65 -11.04 6.37
C SER A 117 11.22 -11.67 5.05
N SER A 118 11.22 -10.91 3.97
CA SER A 118 10.78 -11.43 2.68
C SER A 118 11.85 -12.23 1.98
N SER A 119 13.11 -11.94 2.23
CA SER A 119 14.21 -12.56 1.49
C SER A 119 14.88 -13.71 2.24
N SER A 120 14.66 -13.84 3.55
CA SER A 120 15.41 -14.82 4.35
C SER A 120 15.15 -16.24 3.88
N GLY A 121 13.92 -16.58 3.51
CA GLY A 121 13.61 -17.90 3.01
C GLY A 121 14.32 -18.22 1.70
N ALA A 122 14.39 -17.25 0.80
CA ALA A 122 15.01 -17.43 -0.48
C ALA A 122 16.52 -17.59 -0.39
N LYS A 123 17.12 -17.03 0.64
CA LYS A 123 18.57 -17.05 0.82
C LYS A 123 19.08 -18.26 1.57
N ARG A 124 18.21 -19.14 1.96
CA ARG A 124 18.59 -20.27 2.79
C ARG A 124 19.20 -21.42 2.05
N HIS A 125 19.28 -21.33 0.78
CA HIS A 125 19.87 -22.45 0.04
C HIS A 125 21.07 -22.09 -0.73
#